data_6a72fd8c3cb7b6728dbcca31e2d34111
#
_entry.id   6a72fd8c3cb7b6728dbcca31e2d34111
#
_cell.length_a   1.000
_cell.length_b   1.000
_cell.length_c   1.000
_cell.angle_alpha   90.00
_cell.angle_beta   90.00
_cell.angle_gamma   90.00
#
_symmetry.space_group_name_H-M   'P 1'
#
loop_
_entity.id
_entity.type
_entity.pdbx_description
1 polymer ?
#
loop_
_entity_poly.entity_id
_entity_poly.type
_entity_poly.pdbx_seq_one_letter_code
_entity_poly.pdbx_strand_id
1 'polypeptide(L)'
;MIARLPTFKQFSYPELAYKFIDKKETIADYREGISYLELHGYNVLCIVSDGLKGFRQEFYQYRFQYCQFHQVMTIRTKLTLHPKLQASQELLGIAKMLCHTDKDSFIGALTTWHEKWKDSINEGAKGADGKMHYVHKNTRSAYLSLKRNTPWLWTIL
;
A
#
# COMPACT_ATOMS: atom_id res chain seq x y z
N MET A 1 -11.64 1.81 2.75
CA MET A 1 -12.62 2.00 3.83
C MET A 1 -12.01 2.97 4.82
N ILE A 2 -12.66 4.09 5.06
CA ILE A 2 -12.20 5.10 5.99
C ILE A 2 -12.92 4.81 7.30
N ALA A 3 -12.24 4.25 8.26
CA ALA A 3 -12.83 3.95 9.56
C ALA A 3 -12.50 5.07 10.52
N ARG A 4 -13.49 5.80 10.99
CA ARG A 4 -13.41 6.58 12.24
C ARG A 4 -14.77 6.98 12.77
N LEU A 5 -15.26 6.39 13.89
CA LEU A 5 -16.08 7.06 14.93
C LEU A 5 -16.42 6.11 16.10
N PRO A 6 -16.59 6.60 17.38
CA PRO A 6 -16.78 5.75 18.55
C PRO A 6 -18.18 5.13 18.69
N THR A 7 -19.09 5.40 17.79
CA THR A 7 -20.41 4.77 17.70
C THR A 7 -20.80 4.69 16.25
N PHE A 8 -21.34 3.55 15.83
CA PHE A 8 -21.95 3.43 14.51
C PHE A 8 -23.13 4.40 14.45
N LYS A 9 -23.00 5.49 13.70
CA LYS A 9 -24.11 6.35 13.35
C LYS A 9 -24.64 5.91 12.00
N GLN A 10 -25.91 5.52 11.98
CA GLN A 10 -26.64 5.24 10.75
C GLN A 10 -27.01 6.57 10.10
N PHE A 11 -26.46 6.86 8.92
CA PHE A 11 -26.98 7.91 8.05
C PHE A 11 -28.11 7.34 7.17
N SER A 12 -29.01 8.20 6.73
CA SER A 12 -30.14 7.85 5.85
C SER A 12 -29.72 7.32 4.47
N TYR A 13 -28.43 7.25 4.19
CA TYR A 13 -27.82 6.57 3.04
C TYR A 13 -27.04 5.36 3.57
N PRO A 14 -27.38 4.15 3.10
CA PRO A 14 -26.80 2.89 3.60
C PRO A 14 -25.29 2.72 3.35
N GLU A 15 -24.62 3.69 2.75
CA GLU A 15 -23.27 3.56 2.21
C GLU A 15 -22.15 3.93 3.19
N LEU A 16 -22.47 4.41 4.41
CA LEU A 16 -21.47 4.90 5.34
C LEU A 16 -21.67 4.36 6.76
N ALA A 17 -21.17 3.17 7.00
CA ALA A 17 -20.86 2.75 8.38
C ALA A 17 -19.42 3.14 8.69
N TYR A 18 -19.19 3.85 9.81
CA TYR A 18 -17.86 4.20 10.25
C TYR A 18 -17.71 4.08 11.77
N LYS A 19 -16.51 3.73 12.21
CA LYS A 19 -16.15 3.57 13.61
C LYS A 19 -14.94 4.44 13.92
N PHE A 20 -15.00 5.22 14.99
CA PHE A 20 -13.82 5.90 15.54
C PHE A 20 -12.97 4.94 16.34
N ILE A 21 -11.67 5.02 16.14
CA ILE A 21 -10.67 4.26 16.86
C ILE A 21 -9.71 5.28 17.48
N ASP A 22 -9.75 5.40 18.81
CA ASP A 22 -8.92 6.35 19.56
C ASP A 22 -7.44 5.92 19.61
N LYS A 23 -7.18 4.67 19.26
CA LYS A 23 -5.85 4.04 19.25
C LYS A 23 -5.53 3.51 17.85
N LYS A 24 -4.53 2.66 17.78
CA LYS A 24 -4.16 1.98 16.52
C LYS A 24 -5.24 1.00 16.09
N GLU A 25 -5.62 1.05 14.82
CA GLU A 25 -6.54 0.09 14.18
C GLU A 25 -6.03 -1.35 14.31
N THR A 26 -6.95 -2.27 14.59
CA THR A 26 -6.67 -3.70 14.74
C THR A 26 -7.48 -4.54 13.77
N ILE A 27 -7.07 -5.79 13.55
CA ILE A 27 -7.85 -6.75 12.75
C ILE A 27 -9.26 -6.96 13.32
N ALA A 28 -9.39 -6.92 14.66
CA ALA A 28 -10.69 -7.05 15.33
C ALA A 28 -11.65 -5.91 14.99
N ASP A 29 -11.16 -4.68 14.87
CA ASP A 29 -11.98 -3.52 14.48
C ASP A 29 -12.54 -3.68 13.07
N TYR A 30 -11.73 -4.18 12.14
CA TYR A 30 -12.19 -4.45 10.78
C TYR A 30 -13.19 -5.60 10.71
N ARG A 31 -12.99 -6.66 11.52
CA ARG A 31 -13.93 -7.78 11.61
C ARG A 31 -15.30 -7.31 12.12
N GLU A 32 -15.31 -6.50 13.18
CA GLU A 32 -16.52 -5.90 13.71
C GLU A 32 -17.25 -5.06 12.66
N GLY A 33 -16.54 -4.20 11.93
CA GLY A 33 -17.12 -3.37 10.86
C GLY A 33 -17.71 -4.20 9.72
N ILE A 34 -17.02 -5.24 9.28
CA ILE A 34 -17.51 -6.14 8.22
C ILE A 34 -18.75 -6.90 8.71
N SER A 35 -18.68 -7.50 9.92
CA SER A 35 -19.83 -8.22 10.51
C SER A 35 -21.04 -7.30 10.68
N TYR A 36 -20.83 -6.05 11.07
CA TYR A 36 -21.90 -5.06 11.15
C TYR A 36 -22.59 -4.86 9.79
N LEU A 37 -21.82 -4.68 8.72
CA LEU A 37 -22.37 -4.51 7.37
C LEU A 37 -23.16 -5.75 6.95
N GLU A 38 -22.63 -6.94 7.14
CA GLU A 38 -23.27 -8.20 6.76
C GLU A 38 -24.57 -8.45 7.55
N LEU A 39 -24.61 -8.17 8.85
CA LEU A 39 -25.80 -8.26 9.70
C LEU A 39 -26.91 -7.30 9.24
N HIS A 40 -26.55 -6.19 8.59
CA HIS A 40 -27.51 -5.25 8.01
C HIS A 40 -27.86 -5.55 6.55
N GLY A 41 -27.51 -6.74 6.07
CA GLY A 41 -27.88 -7.23 4.74
C GLY A 41 -26.98 -6.75 3.59
N TYR A 42 -25.81 -6.13 3.89
CA TYR A 42 -24.87 -5.73 2.85
C TYR A 42 -23.96 -6.89 2.44
N ASN A 43 -23.78 -7.05 1.15
CA ASN A 43 -22.80 -7.98 0.61
C ASN A 43 -21.46 -7.25 0.41
N VAL A 44 -20.46 -7.57 1.22
CA VAL A 44 -19.11 -6.97 1.12
C VAL A 44 -18.35 -7.63 -0.02
N LEU A 45 -18.29 -6.98 -1.17
CA LEU A 45 -17.66 -7.52 -2.38
C LEU A 45 -16.15 -7.34 -2.38
N CYS A 46 -15.65 -6.28 -1.75
CA CYS A 46 -14.23 -5.95 -1.74
C CYS A 46 -13.85 -5.06 -0.56
N ILE A 47 -12.58 -5.16 -0.16
CA ILE A 47 -12.00 -4.35 0.91
C ILE A 47 -10.78 -3.61 0.37
N VAL A 48 -10.75 -2.28 0.58
CA VAL A 48 -9.57 -1.45 0.31
C VAL A 48 -8.91 -1.08 1.64
N SER A 49 -7.63 -1.40 1.80
CA SER A 49 -6.89 -1.13 3.04
C SER A 49 -5.49 -0.58 2.76
N ASP A 50 -4.90 0.08 3.74
CA ASP A 50 -3.52 0.59 3.73
C ASP A 50 -2.45 -0.50 3.93
N GLY A 51 -2.87 -1.76 4.14
CA GLY A 51 -1.97 -2.91 4.23
C GLY A 51 -1.57 -3.29 5.65
N LEU A 52 -2.47 -3.18 6.60
CA LEU A 52 -2.28 -3.69 7.96
C LEU A 52 -1.79 -5.16 7.91
N LYS A 53 -0.73 -5.45 8.68
CA LYS A 53 -0.13 -6.79 8.71
C LYS A 53 -1.15 -7.83 9.16
N GLY A 54 -1.24 -8.94 8.43
CA GLY A 54 -2.20 -10.03 8.69
C GLY A 54 -3.59 -9.81 8.07
N PHE A 55 -3.89 -8.60 7.57
CA PHE A 55 -5.21 -8.27 7.05
C PHE A 55 -5.70 -9.22 5.95
N ARG A 56 -4.87 -9.48 4.94
CA ARG A 56 -5.23 -10.35 3.82
C ARG A 56 -5.45 -11.80 4.23
N GLN A 57 -4.70 -12.30 5.22
CA GLN A 57 -4.86 -13.66 5.75
C GLN A 57 -6.18 -13.80 6.49
N GLU A 58 -6.57 -12.79 7.24
CA GLU A 58 -7.82 -12.78 7.99
C GLU A 58 -9.05 -12.69 7.09
N PHE A 59 -8.99 -11.83 6.07
CA PHE A 59 -10.11 -11.54 5.18
C PHE A 59 -9.93 -12.14 3.78
N TYR A 60 -9.35 -13.34 3.69
CA TYR A 60 -9.03 -14.02 2.43
C TYR A 60 -10.25 -14.31 1.54
N GLN A 61 -11.45 -14.38 2.12
CA GLN A 61 -12.71 -14.60 1.42
C GLN A 61 -13.20 -13.37 0.63
N TYR A 62 -12.69 -12.20 0.95
CA TYR A 62 -13.04 -10.96 0.24
C TYR A 62 -11.99 -10.61 -0.81
N ARG A 63 -12.42 -9.98 -1.91
CA ARG A 63 -11.48 -9.33 -2.81
C ARG A 63 -10.78 -8.21 -2.06
N PHE A 64 -9.47 -8.15 -2.21
CA PHE A 64 -8.64 -7.18 -1.47
C PHE A 64 -7.89 -6.27 -2.44
N GLN A 65 -7.89 -4.97 -2.17
CA GLN A 65 -7.05 -4.01 -2.85
C GLN A 65 -6.22 -3.19 -1.85
N TYR A 66 -4.92 -3.07 -2.12
CA TYR A 66 -4.12 -2.04 -1.46
C TYR A 66 -4.57 -0.66 -1.90
N CYS A 67 -4.74 0.25 -0.95
CA CYS A 67 -5.00 1.66 -1.23
C CYS A 67 -3.82 2.26 -1.98
N GLN A 68 -4.04 2.65 -3.24
CA GLN A 68 -2.99 3.24 -4.08
C GLN A 68 -2.41 4.50 -3.45
N PHE A 69 -3.23 5.35 -2.85
CA PHE A 69 -2.77 6.55 -2.14
C PHE A 69 -1.79 6.21 -1.01
N HIS A 70 -2.11 5.24 -0.16
CA HIS A 70 -1.21 4.82 0.93
C HIS A 70 0.06 4.15 0.40
N GLN A 71 -0.01 3.47 -0.75
CA GLN A 71 1.19 2.96 -1.41
C GLN A 71 2.11 4.10 -1.86
N VAL A 72 1.58 5.17 -2.48
CA VAL A 72 2.35 6.37 -2.83
C VAL A 72 2.98 7.00 -1.60
N MET A 73 2.22 7.16 -0.51
CA MET A 73 2.73 7.70 0.75
C MET A 73 3.85 6.85 1.34
N THR A 74 3.74 5.53 1.28
CA THR A 74 4.81 4.60 1.69
C THR A 74 6.09 4.83 0.90
N ILE A 75 6.00 5.02 -0.42
CA ILE A 75 7.18 5.29 -1.24
C ILE A 75 7.79 6.65 -0.92
N ARG A 76 6.96 7.68 -0.74
CA ARG A 76 7.42 9.02 -0.31
C ARG A 76 8.17 8.98 1.02
N THR A 77 7.67 8.23 2.00
CA THR A 77 8.33 8.06 3.30
C THR A 77 9.71 7.39 3.16
N LYS A 78 9.83 6.39 2.28
CA LYS A 78 11.10 5.69 2.04
C LYS A 78 12.13 6.53 1.29
N LEU A 79 11.69 7.33 0.31
CA LEU A 79 12.56 8.07 -0.61
C LEU A 79 12.72 9.56 -0.24
N THR A 80 11.95 10.06 0.71
CA THR A 80 11.75 11.47 1.00
C THR A 80 10.97 12.23 -0.12
N LEU A 81 10.64 13.50 0.13
CA LEU A 81 9.92 14.33 -0.85
C LEU A 81 10.81 14.79 -2.01
N HIS A 82 12.10 14.97 -1.74
CA HIS A 82 13.10 15.49 -2.66
C HIS A 82 14.34 14.61 -2.64
N PRO A 83 14.29 13.39 -3.19
CA PRO A 83 15.42 12.49 -3.21
C PRO A 83 16.53 13.05 -4.12
N LYS A 84 17.80 12.90 -3.68
CA LYS A 84 18.94 13.38 -4.45
C LYS A 84 19.37 12.39 -5.55
N LEU A 85 19.18 11.08 -5.30
CA LEU A 85 19.56 10.04 -6.25
C LEU A 85 18.57 9.99 -7.42
N GLN A 86 19.06 10.01 -8.65
CA GLN A 86 18.23 9.97 -9.85
C GLN A 86 17.28 8.75 -9.88
N ALA A 87 17.80 7.56 -9.54
CA ALA A 87 16.98 6.36 -9.41
C ALA A 87 15.77 6.55 -8.46
N SER A 88 16.00 7.25 -7.35
CA SER A 88 14.92 7.54 -6.38
C SER A 88 13.95 8.59 -6.90
N GLN A 89 14.42 9.59 -7.65
CA GLN A 89 13.56 10.62 -8.28
C GLN A 89 12.61 9.97 -9.30
N GLU A 90 13.16 9.15 -10.18
CA GLU A 90 12.39 8.43 -11.20
C GLU A 90 11.38 7.46 -10.57
N LEU A 91 11.79 6.68 -9.55
CA LEU A 91 10.91 5.76 -8.84
C LEU A 91 9.78 6.48 -8.10
N LEU A 92 10.06 7.64 -7.52
CA LEU A 92 9.03 8.48 -6.90
C LEU A 92 8.05 9.05 -7.95
N GLY A 93 8.55 9.41 -9.14
CA GLY A 93 7.72 9.79 -10.29
C GLY A 93 6.75 8.69 -10.69
N ILE A 94 7.26 7.46 -10.86
CA ILE A 94 6.44 6.27 -11.16
C ILE A 94 5.40 6.04 -10.05
N ALA A 95 5.80 6.11 -8.79
CA ALA A 95 4.86 5.94 -7.68
C ALA A 95 3.71 6.96 -7.70
N LYS A 96 4.00 8.22 -8.05
CA LYS A 96 2.98 9.28 -8.16
C LYS A 96 1.98 9.04 -9.30
N MET A 97 2.37 8.33 -10.35
CA MET A 97 1.47 7.97 -11.45
C MET A 97 0.43 6.92 -11.05
N LEU A 98 0.65 6.19 -9.96
CA LEU A 98 -0.14 5.01 -9.57
C LEU A 98 -1.66 5.27 -9.53
N CYS A 99 -2.09 6.44 -9.06
CA CYS A 99 -3.50 6.80 -8.97
C CYS A 99 -4.09 7.35 -10.29
N HIS A 100 -3.28 7.48 -11.36
CA HIS A 100 -3.62 8.16 -12.61
C HIS A 100 -3.29 7.34 -13.86
N THR A 101 -2.89 6.09 -13.70
CA THR A 101 -2.50 5.20 -14.81
C THR A 101 -3.15 3.84 -14.66
N ASP A 102 -3.21 3.09 -15.75
CA ASP A 102 -3.62 1.70 -15.75
C ASP A 102 -2.50 0.76 -15.26
N LYS A 103 -2.88 -0.47 -15.00
CA LYS A 103 -2.00 -1.52 -14.47
C LYS A 103 -0.82 -1.82 -15.39
N ASP A 104 -1.07 -1.94 -16.69
CA ASP A 104 -0.05 -2.39 -17.64
C ASP A 104 0.98 -1.30 -17.89
N SER A 105 0.54 -0.06 -18.04
CA SER A 105 1.42 1.11 -18.13
C SER A 105 2.29 1.28 -16.89
N PHE A 106 1.73 1.06 -15.69
CA PHE A 106 2.49 1.11 -14.44
C PHE A 106 3.54 0.00 -14.37
N ILE A 107 3.16 -1.24 -14.69
CA ILE A 107 4.09 -2.39 -14.69
C ILE A 107 5.20 -2.16 -15.71
N GLY A 108 4.88 -1.66 -16.90
CA GLY A 108 5.87 -1.33 -17.93
C GLY A 108 6.88 -0.29 -17.44
N ALA A 109 6.41 0.81 -16.85
CA ALA A 109 7.28 1.84 -16.28
C ALA A 109 8.17 1.31 -15.14
N LEU A 110 7.60 0.51 -14.24
CA LEU A 110 8.35 -0.09 -13.13
C LEU A 110 9.39 -1.11 -13.60
N THR A 111 9.09 -1.88 -14.64
CA THR A 111 10.01 -2.84 -15.26
C THR A 111 11.17 -2.11 -15.96
N THR A 112 10.87 -1.11 -16.78
CA THR A 112 11.89 -0.28 -17.44
C THR A 112 12.83 0.38 -16.43
N TRP A 113 12.26 0.93 -15.37
CA TRP A 113 13.05 1.49 -14.27
C TRP A 113 13.96 0.44 -13.63
N HIS A 114 13.44 -0.76 -13.36
CA HIS A 114 14.23 -1.84 -12.74
C HIS A 114 15.39 -2.27 -13.63
N GLU A 115 15.16 -2.49 -14.92
CA GLU A 115 16.24 -2.85 -15.85
C GLU A 115 17.35 -1.80 -15.90
N LYS A 116 16.98 -0.53 -15.84
CA LYS A 116 17.94 0.58 -15.81
C LYS A 116 18.78 0.64 -14.52
N TRP A 117 18.17 0.33 -13.37
CA TRP A 117 18.76 0.59 -12.04
C TRP A 117 19.07 -0.66 -11.23
N LYS A 118 18.85 -1.87 -11.75
CA LYS A 118 19.00 -3.14 -11.02
C LYS A 118 20.39 -3.31 -10.38
N ASP A 119 21.45 -2.93 -11.08
CA ASP A 119 22.82 -3.08 -10.57
C ASP A 119 23.06 -2.10 -9.41
N SER A 120 22.66 -0.84 -9.57
CA SER A 120 22.79 0.18 -8.53
C SER A 120 22.01 -0.19 -7.25
N ILE A 121 20.76 -0.62 -7.36
CA ILE A 121 19.96 -0.97 -6.17
C ILE A 121 20.39 -2.28 -5.49
N ASN A 122 21.19 -3.10 -6.18
CA ASN A 122 21.77 -4.32 -5.63
C ASN A 122 23.23 -4.15 -5.18
N GLU A 123 23.81 -2.98 -5.39
CA GLU A 123 25.16 -2.64 -4.93
C GLU A 123 25.27 -2.80 -3.42
N GLY A 124 26.27 -3.59 -2.99
CA GLY A 124 26.56 -3.85 -1.59
C GLY A 124 27.93 -3.30 -1.20
N ALA A 125 28.04 -2.82 0.04
CA ALA A 125 29.30 -2.42 0.66
C ALA A 125 29.42 -2.99 2.07
N LYS A 126 30.65 -3.26 2.51
CA LYS A 126 30.89 -3.65 3.91
C LYS A 126 30.74 -2.42 4.81
N GLY A 127 29.85 -2.54 5.80
CA GLY A 127 29.72 -1.54 6.86
C GLY A 127 30.85 -1.62 7.91
N ALA A 128 30.86 -0.65 8.81
CA ALA A 128 31.79 -0.63 9.96
C ALA A 128 31.63 -1.83 10.90
N ASP A 129 30.45 -2.48 10.88
CA ASP A 129 30.12 -3.71 11.59
C ASP A 129 30.64 -4.99 10.89
N GLY A 130 31.35 -4.85 9.77
CA GLY A 130 31.89 -5.94 8.95
C GLY A 130 30.82 -6.67 8.10
N LYS A 131 29.54 -6.28 8.19
CA LYS A 131 28.44 -6.90 7.44
C LYS A 131 28.23 -6.22 6.09
N MET A 132 27.70 -6.96 5.14
CA MET A 132 27.28 -6.43 3.85
C MET A 132 25.96 -5.67 3.99
N HIS A 133 25.93 -4.44 3.51
CA HIS A 133 24.74 -3.59 3.46
C HIS A 133 24.51 -3.09 2.05
N TYR A 134 23.25 -2.92 1.65
CA TYR A 134 22.93 -2.28 0.39
C TYR A 134 23.21 -0.77 0.47
N VAL A 135 23.99 -0.25 -0.47
CA VAL A 135 24.33 1.17 -0.57
C VAL A 135 23.06 2.01 -0.72
N HIS A 136 22.16 1.58 -1.58
CA HIS A 136 20.90 2.26 -1.86
C HIS A 136 19.67 1.57 -1.22
N LYS A 137 19.79 1.19 0.07
CA LYS A 137 18.77 0.42 0.80
C LYS A 137 17.36 0.99 0.73
N ASN A 138 17.21 2.32 0.78
CA ASN A 138 15.90 2.98 0.76
C ASN A 138 15.25 2.87 -0.61
N THR A 139 16.00 3.11 -1.69
CA THR A 139 15.52 2.97 -3.08
C THR A 139 15.15 1.52 -3.37
N ARG A 140 16.00 0.57 -2.98
CA ARG A 140 15.71 -0.85 -3.06
C ARG A 140 14.44 -1.23 -2.29
N SER A 141 14.30 -0.77 -1.05
CA SER A 141 13.13 -1.04 -0.22
C SER A 141 11.84 -0.45 -0.81
N ALA A 142 11.91 0.73 -1.42
CA ALA A 142 10.78 1.35 -2.11
C ALA A 142 10.36 0.53 -3.33
N TYR A 143 11.30 0.15 -4.20
CA TYR A 143 11.05 -0.72 -5.34
C TYR A 143 10.42 -2.06 -4.94
N LEU A 144 11.01 -2.75 -3.95
CA LEU A 144 10.49 -4.04 -3.47
C LEU A 144 9.08 -3.91 -2.87
N SER A 145 8.76 -2.77 -2.26
CA SER A 145 7.41 -2.48 -1.79
C SER A 145 6.41 -2.36 -2.95
N LEU A 146 6.74 -1.61 -3.99
CA LEU A 146 5.91 -1.51 -5.20
C LEU A 146 5.74 -2.88 -5.87
N LYS A 147 6.85 -3.56 -6.17
CA LYS A 147 6.84 -4.88 -6.82
C LYS A 147 5.95 -5.88 -6.08
N ARG A 148 6.09 -5.97 -4.76
CA ARG A 148 5.31 -6.89 -3.92
C ARG A 148 3.82 -6.57 -3.93
N ASN A 149 3.46 -5.29 -3.92
CA ASN A 149 2.08 -4.86 -3.76
C ASN A 149 1.35 -4.68 -5.10
N THR A 150 2.08 -4.59 -6.22
CA THR A 150 1.52 -4.44 -7.58
C THR A 150 0.34 -5.38 -7.89
N PRO A 151 0.37 -6.69 -7.55
CA PRO A 151 -0.76 -7.58 -7.84
C PRO A 151 -2.09 -7.16 -7.19
N TRP A 152 -2.02 -6.36 -6.14
CA TRP A 152 -3.16 -5.96 -5.30
C TRP A 152 -3.57 -4.50 -5.46
N LEU A 153 -2.97 -3.75 -6.38
CA LEU A 153 -3.23 -2.33 -6.55
C LEU A 153 -4.37 -2.02 -7.53
N TRP A 154 -4.84 -3.01 -8.31
CA TRP A 154 -5.92 -2.89 -9.31
C TRP A 154 -6.93 -4.04 -9.22
N THR A 155 -7.23 -4.52 -8.03
CA THR A 155 -8.15 -5.66 -7.85
C THR A 155 -9.60 -5.29 -8.13
N ILE A 156 -9.95 -4.01 -7.98
CA ILE A 156 -11.33 -3.48 -8.08
C ILE A 156 -11.53 -2.66 -9.36
N LEU A 157 -10.45 -2.21 -9.97
CA LEU A 157 -10.46 -1.37 -11.17
C LEU A 157 -10.50 -2.22 -12.43
#